data_918507ff8451529b72fec801c66665af
#
_entry.id   918507ff8451529b72fec801c66665af
#
_cell.length_a   1.000
_cell.length_b   1.000
_cell.length_c   1.000
_cell.angle_alpha   90.00
_cell.angle_beta   90.00
_cell.angle_gamma   90.00
#
_symmetry.space_group_name_H-M   'P 1'
#
loop_
_entity.id
_entity.type
_entity.pdbx_description
1 polymer ?
#
loop_
_entity_poly.entity_id
_entity_poly.type
_entity_poly.pdbx_seq_one_letter_code
_entity_poly.pdbx_strand_id
1 'polypeptide(L)'
;MLEAFKNISKIPELWKRILITFGLLAVYRVGSHIPTPGIDAAALAAFFEQAKGSLLGLYDMFVGGGLSNLSVFALGIMPYISASIILQLLTVAVPHLERLSKEGEAGRRKITQYTRYGTVLLSIVQGFGIAIGLEQMAGPTGVSIVITAGWGFRLMTVITLTAGTAFIMWLGEQITEKGIGNGISLIIFAGIVCRGPEAIFNTFRLLSAGEMGIFFILALIIMMVAVVGIIVFVESGQRRIPVQYAKRIVGRKVYGGQQTHLPLKVNTAGVIPPIFASSIIMFPATIANFIPHPWMKMVADALIPGRWAYELLYVAFIVFFCYFYTAVTFNPVDVAENMKKGGGYVPGIRPGKKTAEYIDDVLTKLTFSGAIYVSAVCVLPSIMISYFNVPFYFGGTALLIVVGVALDTAGQIETHLLTRQYEGFMKKGQIARRR
;
A
#
# COMPACT_ATOMS: atom_id res chain seq x y z
N MET A 1 10.51 6.60 20.74
CA MET A 1 9.31 5.81 20.45
C MET A 1 8.59 5.24 21.69
N LEU A 2 9.20 4.45 22.57
CA LEU A 2 8.52 3.86 23.74
C LEU A 2 7.92 4.89 24.72
N GLU A 3 8.59 6.01 24.98
CA GLU A 3 8.05 7.11 25.79
C GLU A 3 6.91 7.86 25.11
N ALA A 4 6.92 7.96 23.78
CA ALA A 4 5.83 8.53 22.99
C ALA A 4 4.55 7.69 23.15
N PHE A 5 4.67 6.36 23.08
CA PHE A 5 3.53 5.45 23.29
C PHE A 5 2.92 5.56 24.70
N LYS A 6 3.74 5.76 25.73
CA LYS A 6 3.28 5.95 27.12
C LYS A 6 2.46 7.23 27.33
N ASN A 7 2.64 8.23 26.46
CA ASN A 7 1.95 9.51 26.54
C ASN A 7 0.70 9.60 25.63
N ILE A 8 0.43 8.60 24.79
CA ILE A 8 -0.76 8.55 23.91
C ILE A 8 -2.06 8.63 24.73
N SER A 9 -2.13 7.90 25.86
CA SER A 9 -3.31 7.89 26.72
C SER A 9 -3.61 9.25 27.38
N LYS A 10 -2.63 10.17 27.41
CA LYS A 10 -2.79 11.51 28.02
C LYS A 10 -3.42 12.53 27.06
N ILE A 11 -3.52 12.21 25.76
CA ILE A 11 -4.05 13.12 24.73
C ILE A 11 -5.39 12.58 24.22
N PRO A 12 -6.54 13.10 24.70
CA PRO A 12 -7.85 12.53 24.39
C PRO A 12 -8.22 12.60 22.92
N GLU A 13 -7.72 13.60 22.19
CA GLU A 13 -8.00 13.74 20.75
C GLU A 13 -7.26 12.67 19.91
N LEU A 14 -6.02 12.36 20.26
CA LEU A 14 -5.25 11.30 19.60
C LEU A 14 -5.87 9.93 19.88
N TRP A 15 -6.27 9.71 21.13
CA TRP A 15 -6.97 8.48 21.53
C TRP A 15 -8.30 8.29 20.76
N LYS A 16 -9.07 9.37 20.59
CA LYS A 16 -10.31 9.34 19.79
C LYS A 16 -10.04 8.96 18.33
N ARG A 17 -8.99 9.51 17.70
CA ARG A 17 -8.61 9.18 16.32
C ARG A 17 -8.18 7.71 16.19
N ILE A 18 -7.39 7.20 17.15
CA ILE A 18 -7.00 5.78 17.20
C ILE A 18 -8.24 4.88 17.33
N LEU A 19 -9.17 5.20 18.24
CA LEU A 19 -10.41 4.44 18.41
C LEU A 19 -11.26 4.43 17.13
N ILE A 20 -11.39 5.56 16.45
CA ILE A 20 -12.10 5.64 15.17
C ILE A 20 -11.44 4.73 14.14
N THR A 21 -10.11 4.76 14.03
CA THR A 21 -9.36 3.90 13.10
C THR A 21 -9.62 2.43 13.38
N PHE A 22 -9.46 1.99 14.62
CA PHE A 22 -9.74 0.59 15.00
C PHE A 22 -11.20 0.20 14.81
N GLY A 23 -12.14 1.10 15.13
CA GLY A 23 -13.57 0.86 14.94
C GLY A 23 -13.93 0.66 13.46
N LEU A 24 -13.41 1.50 12.57
CA LEU A 24 -13.64 1.37 11.13
C LEU A 24 -12.94 0.14 10.52
N LEU A 25 -11.75 -0.22 11.01
CA LEU A 25 -11.09 -1.48 10.64
C LEU A 25 -11.86 -2.72 11.12
N ALA A 26 -12.49 -2.66 12.31
CA ALA A 26 -13.37 -3.73 12.78
C ALA A 26 -14.61 -3.88 11.90
N VAL A 27 -15.23 -2.78 11.45
CA VAL A 27 -16.34 -2.81 10.48
C VAL A 27 -15.90 -3.46 9.17
N TYR A 28 -14.71 -3.09 8.65
CA TYR A 28 -14.14 -3.75 7.48
C TYR A 28 -13.99 -5.26 7.71
N ARG A 29 -13.49 -5.67 8.87
CA ARG A 29 -13.29 -7.09 9.18
C ARG A 29 -14.60 -7.88 9.27
N VAL A 30 -15.63 -7.30 9.88
CA VAL A 30 -16.98 -7.92 9.92
C VAL A 30 -17.51 -8.13 8.50
N GLY A 31 -17.44 -7.10 7.65
CA GLY A 31 -17.93 -7.20 6.27
C GLY A 31 -17.18 -8.21 5.41
N SER A 32 -15.90 -8.48 5.70
CA SER A 32 -15.12 -9.52 5.00
C SER A 32 -15.57 -10.96 5.30
N HIS A 33 -16.48 -11.16 6.26
CA HIS A 33 -17.05 -12.47 6.61
C HIS A 33 -18.52 -12.61 6.19
N ILE A 34 -19.15 -11.59 5.62
CA ILE A 34 -20.52 -11.65 5.14
C ILE A 34 -20.49 -12.22 3.71
N PRO A 35 -20.96 -13.47 3.48
CA PRO A 35 -20.90 -14.07 2.15
C PRO A 35 -21.90 -13.42 1.20
N THR A 36 -21.57 -13.41 -0.08
CA THR A 36 -22.49 -13.00 -1.16
C THR A 36 -23.56 -14.08 -1.36
N PRO A 37 -24.85 -13.72 -1.52
CA PRO A 37 -25.91 -14.69 -1.71
C PRO A 37 -25.74 -15.51 -2.98
N GLY A 38 -26.22 -16.77 -2.96
CA GLY A 38 -26.28 -17.65 -4.14
C GLY A 38 -25.05 -18.53 -4.37
N ILE A 39 -24.17 -18.70 -3.37
CA ILE A 39 -22.92 -19.45 -3.43
C ILE A 39 -22.89 -20.51 -2.35
N ASP A 40 -22.34 -21.68 -2.68
CA ASP A 40 -21.97 -22.71 -1.71
C ASP A 40 -20.60 -22.36 -1.12
N ALA A 41 -20.61 -21.88 0.13
CA ALA A 41 -19.39 -21.47 0.83
C ALA A 41 -18.44 -22.64 1.08
N ALA A 42 -18.95 -23.88 1.25
CA ALA A 42 -18.12 -25.06 1.50
C ALA A 42 -17.39 -25.51 0.22
N ALA A 43 -18.07 -25.53 -0.90
CA ALA A 43 -17.48 -25.85 -2.21
C ALA A 43 -16.42 -24.82 -2.62
N LEU A 44 -16.69 -23.53 -2.34
CA LEU A 44 -15.77 -22.44 -2.62
C LEU A 44 -14.52 -22.52 -1.73
N ALA A 45 -14.67 -22.75 -0.44
CA ALA A 45 -13.54 -22.89 0.48
C ALA A 45 -12.62 -24.07 0.08
N ALA A 46 -13.19 -25.21 -0.29
CA ALA A 46 -12.44 -26.36 -0.79
C ALA A 46 -11.67 -26.07 -2.09
N PHE A 47 -12.25 -25.26 -2.99
CA PHE A 47 -11.57 -24.81 -4.20
C PHE A 47 -10.37 -23.91 -3.87
N PHE A 48 -10.55 -22.94 -2.96
CA PHE A 48 -9.47 -22.03 -2.56
C PHE A 48 -8.35 -22.72 -1.79
N GLU A 49 -8.65 -23.79 -1.04
CA GLU A 49 -7.62 -24.62 -0.40
C GLU A 49 -6.65 -25.22 -1.44
N GLN A 50 -7.17 -25.67 -2.59
CA GLN A 50 -6.35 -26.19 -3.68
C GLN A 50 -5.65 -25.07 -4.46
N ALA A 51 -6.24 -23.89 -4.53
CA ALA A 51 -5.72 -22.74 -5.25
C ALA A 51 -4.74 -21.85 -4.43
N LYS A 52 -4.37 -22.25 -3.22
CA LYS A 52 -3.52 -21.44 -2.31
C LYS A 52 -2.18 -20.98 -2.91
N GLY A 53 -1.59 -21.77 -3.82
CA GLY A 53 -0.35 -21.43 -4.52
C GLY A 53 -0.54 -20.63 -5.83
N SER A 54 -1.77 -20.26 -6.19
CA SER A 54 -2.08 -19.56 -7.44
C SER A 54 -2.18 -18.05 -7.24
N LEU A 55 -2.34 -17.31 -8.35
CA LEU A 55 -2.64 -15.87 -8.35
C LEU A 55 -3.91 -15.53 -7.55
N LEU A 56 -4.92 -16.40 -7.57
CA LEU A 56 -6.15 -16.22 -6.78
C LEU A 56 -5.87 -16.26 -5.28
N GLY A 57 -4.96 -17.12 -4.82
CA GLY A 57 -4.51 -17.15 -3.43
C GLY A 57 -3.78 -15.87 -3.00
N LEU A 58 -2.95 -15.30 -3.87
CA LEU A 58 -2.32 -13.99 -3.62
C LEU A 58 -3.34 -12.87 -3.57
N TYR A 59 -4.28 -12.84 -4.51
CA TYR A 59 -5.37 -11.84 -4.50
C TYR A 59 -6.16 -11.92 -3.20
N ASP A 60 -6.53 -13.12 -2.77
CA ASP A 60 -7.24 -13.36 -1.53
C ASP A 60 -6.46 -12.91 -0.28
N MET A 61 -5.13 -12.99 -0.32
CA MET A 61 -4.26 -12.45 0.75
C MET A 61 -4.39 -10.93 0.88
N PHE A 62 -4.40 -10.18 -0.22
CA PHE A 62 -4.56 -8.72 -0.19
C PHE A 62 -5.96 -8.30 0.29
N VAL A 63 -6.96 -9.11 0.02
CA VAL A 63 -8.35 -8.88 0.47
C VAL A 63 -8.60 -9.41 1.89
N GLY A 64 -7.60 -10.08 2.50
CA GLY A 64 -7.71 -10.60 3.87
C GLY A 64 -8.65 -11.78 4.05
N GLY A 65 -8.78 -12.64 3.01
CA GLY A 65 -9.66 -13.81 3.03
C GLY A 65 -11.08 -13.55 2.54
N GLY A 66 -11.33 -12.34 2.03
CA GLY A 66 -12.65 -11.97 1.55
C GLY A 66 -13.07 -12.67 0.26
N LEU A 67 -12.09 -13.06 -0.60
CA LEU A 67 -12.39 -13.75 -1.84
C LEU A 67 -12.66 -15.25 -1.62
N SER A 68 -11.92 -15.91 -0.73
CA SER A 68 -12.13 -17.31 -0.39
C SER A 68 -13.50 -17.60 0.21
N ASN A 69 -14.11 -16.59 0.85
CA ASN A 69 -15.49 -16.65 1.34
C ASN A 69 -16.50 -16.00 0.39
N LEU A 70 -16.06 -15.49 -0.74
CA LEU A 70 -16.77 -14.57 -1.62
C LEU A 70 -17.65 -13.56 -0.83
N SER A 71 -17.01 -12.87 0.10
CA SER A 71 -17.68 -11.88 0.92
C SER A 71 -18.15 -10.68 0.09
N VAL A 72 -19.03 -9.86 0.67
CA VAL A 72 -19.41 -8.56 0.08
C VAL A 72 -18.17 -7.72 -0.27
N PHE A 73 -17.06 -7.94 0.43
CA PHE A 73 -15.78 -7.26 0.22
C PHE A 73 -14.76 -8.07 -0.60
N ALA A 74 -15.21 -9.07 -1.37
CA ALA A 74 -14.31 -9.98 -2.12
C ALA A 74 -13.42 -9.27 -3.14
N LEU A 75 -13.82 -8.15 -3.72
CA LEU A 75 -12.96 -7.30 -4.56
C LEU A 75 -11.96 -6.46 -3.74
N GLY A 76 -12.21 -6.28 -2.45
CA GLY A 76 -11.38 -5.45 -1.59
C GLY A 76 -11.21 -4.02 -2.10
N ILE A 77 -10.03 -3.46 -1.88
CA ILE A 77 -9.65 -2.11 -2.30
C ILE A 77 -8.98 -2.08 -3.71
N MET A 78 -8.78 -3.25 -4.35
CA MET A 78 -8.03 -3.36 -5.61
C MET A 78 -8.61 -2.52 -6.76
N PRO A 79 -9.94 -2.46 -7.00
CA PRO A 79 -10.49 -1.60 -8.04
C PRO A 79 -10.17 -0.12 -7.83
N TYR A 80 -10.14 0.33 -6.58
CA TYR A 80 -9.78 1.70 -6.23
C TYR A 80 -8.30 1.99 -6.50
N ILE A 81 -7.40 1.06 -6.14
CA ILE A 81 -5.98 1.20 -6.41
C ILE A 81 -5.76 1.30 -7.92
N SER A 82 -6.35 0.39 -8.70
CA SER A 82 -6.24 0.40 -10.17
C SER A 82 -6.77 1.70 -10.79
N ALA A 83 -7.94 2.19 -10.34
CA ALA A 83 -8.49 3.46 -10.80
C ALA A 83 -7.58 4.65 -10.44
N SER A 84 -7.02 4.65 -9.24
CA SER A 84 -6.09 5.69 -8.78
C SER A 84 -4.80 5.71 -9.60
N ILE A 85 -4.24 4.54 -9.93
CA ILE A 85 -3.07 4.40 -10.80
C ILE A 85 -3.36 4.96 -12.18
N ILE A 86 -4.46 4.52 -12.79
CA ILE A 86 -4.87 4.95 -14.14
C ILE A 86 -5.02 6.47 -14.18
N LEU A 87 -5.68 7.05 -13.18
CA LEU A 87 -5.84 8.51 -13.13
C LEU A 87 -4.53 9.26 -12.86
N GLN A 88 -3.63 8.73 -12.02
CA GLN A 88 -2.31 9.32 -11.83
C GLN A 88 -1.48 9.29 -13.12
N LEU A 89 -1.52 8.20 -13.89
CA LEU A 89 -0.89 8.14 -15.22
C LEU A 89 -1.52 9.14 -16.18
N LEU A 90 -2.85 9.25 -16.18
CA LEU A 90 -3.58 10.19 -17.01
C LEU A 90 -3.33 11.66 -16.64
N THR A 91 -3.05 11.97 -15.38
CA THR A 91 -2.70 13.36 -14.98
C THR A 91 -1.38 13.82 -15.59
N VAL A 92 -0.49 12.89 -15.94
CA VAL A 92 0.77 13.20 -16.66
C VAL A 92 0.56 13.26 -18.18
N ALA A 93 -0.30 12.37 -18.71
CA ALA A 93 -0.50 12.23 -20.15
C ALA A 93 -1.51 13.24 -20.74
N VAL A 94 -2.52 13.67 -19.95
CA VAL A 94 -3.62 14.51 -20.41
C VAL A 94 -3.48 15.92 -19.88
N PRO A 95 -3.25 16.94 -20.75
CA PRO A 95 -3.01 18.34 -20.31
C PRO A 95 -4.14 18.93 -19.46
N HIS A 96 -5.39 18.52 -19.67
CA HIS A 96 -6.53 18.97 -18.88
C HIS A 96 -6.43 18.48 -17.42
N LEU A 97 -6.07 17.22 -17.20
CA LEU A 97 -5.90 16.65 -15.86
C LEU A 97 -4.64 17.19 -15.18
N GLU A 98 -3.59 17.46 -15.93
CA GLU A 98 -2.38 18.13 -15.42
C GLU A 98 -2.70 19.52 -14.86
N ARG A 99 -3.47 20.33 -15.60
CA ARG A 99 -3.93 21.66 -15.12
C ARG A 99 -4.75 21.53 -13.85
N LEU A 100 -5.70 20.58 -13.84
CA LEU A 100 -6.54 20.31 -12.69
C LEU A 100 -5.70 19.90 -11.45
N SER A 101 -4.65 19.11 -11.62
CA SER A 101 -3.72 18.74 -10.56
C SER A 101 -3.00 19.95 -9.96
N LYS A 102 -2.73 20.98 -10.75
CA LYS A 102 -2.06 22.23 -10.33
C LYS A 102 -3.01 23.27 -9.70
N GLU A 103 -4.33 23.09 -9.80
CA GLU A 103 -5.34 24.00 -9.20
C GLU A 103 -5.46 23.90 -7.66
N GLY A 104 -4.58 23.14 -7.00
CA GLY A 104 -4.56 22.99 -5.55
C GLY A 104 -5.67 22.07 -5.01
N GLU A 105 -6.30 22.43 -3.88
CA GLU A 105 -7.29 21.54 -3.23
C GLU A 105 -8.55 21.30 -4.07
N ALA A 106 -9.04 22.29 -4.79
CA ALA A 106 -10.23 22.15 -5.62
C ALA A 106 -10.01 21.14 -6.75
N GLY A 107 -8.86 21.20 -7.41
CA GLY A 107 -8.47 20.27 -8.45
C GLY A 107 -8.27 18.85 -7.91
N ARG A 108 -7.61 18.71 -6.76
CA ARG A 108 -7.44 17.39 -6.10
C ARG A 108 -8.77 16.74 -5.75
N ARG A 109 -9.76 17.49 -5.28
CA ARG A 109 -11.11 16.97 -5.00
C ARG A 109 -11.78 16.42 -6.26
N LYS A 110 -11.65 17.11 -7.40
CA LYS A 110 -12.18 16.62 -8.68
C LYS A 110 -11.47 15.34 -9.15
N ILE A 111 -10.15 15.27 -9.04
CA ILE A 111 -9.39 14.05 -9.37
C ILE A 111 -9.84 12.88 -8.49
N THR A 112 -10.02 13.10 -7.18
CA THR A 112 -10.56 12.08 -6.26
C THR A 112 -11.96 11.65 -6.68
N GLN A 113 -12.81 12.56 -7.13
CA GLN A 113 -14.14 12.23 -7.64
C GLN A 113 -14.08 11.37 -8.90
N TYR A 114 -13.19 11.65 -9.84
CA TYR A 114 -12.95 10.80 -11.01
C TYR A 114 -12.41 9.43 -10.61
N THR A 115 -11.54 9.34 -9.60
CA THR A 115 -11.08 8.06 -9.04
C THR A 115 -12.26 7.24 -8.52
N ARG A 116 -13.20 7.85 -7.80
CA ARG A 116 -14.40 7.15 -7.30
C ARG A 116 -15.24 6.60 -8.46
N TYR A 117 -15.49 7.39 -9.51
CA TYR A 117 -16.22 6.90 -10.69
C TYR A 117 -15.49 5.77 -11.41
N GLY A 118 -14.17 5.91 -11.60
CA GLY A 118 -13.33 4.86 -12.16
C GLY A 118 -13.35 3.58 -11.32
N THR A 119 -13.36 3.71 -9.99
CA THR A 119 -13.48 2.57 -9.08
C THR A 119 -14.79 1.81 -9.27
N VAL A 120 -15.90 2.51 -9.34
CA VAL A 120 -17.23 1.89 -9.58
C VAL A 120 -17.25 1.18 -10.92
N LEU A 121 -16.74 1.82 -11.98
CA LEU A 121 -16.68 1.21 -13.31
C LEU A 121 -15.83 -0.07 -13.31
N LEU A 122 -14.63 -0.02 -12.73
CA LEU A 122 -13.75 -1.18 -12.66
C LEU A 122 -14.32 -2.29 -11.79
N SER A 123 -14.99 -1.95 -10.69
CA SER A 123 -15.63 -2.97 -9.82
C SER A 123 -16.80 -3.69 -10.52
N ILE A 124 -17.56 -3.00 -11.37
CA ILE A 124 -18.60 -3.61 -12.21
C ILE A 124 -17.96 -4.61 -13.19
N VAL A 125 -16.91 -4.20 -13.90
CA VAL A 125 -16.23 -5.06 -14.87
C VAL A 125 -15.60 -6.28 -14.20
N GLN A 126 -14.88 -6.08 -13.09
CA GLN A 126 -14.26 -7.16 -12.33
C GLN A 126 -15.29 -8.08 -11.67
N GLY A 127 -16.34 -7.52 -11.09
CA GLY A 127 -17.44 -8.29 -10.49
C GLY A 127 -18.17 -9.16 -11.50
N PHE A 128 -18.36 -8.65 -12.71
CA PHE A 128 -18.94 -9.42 -13.81
C PHE A 128 -18.02 -10.56 -14.26
N GLY A 129 -16.72 -10.29 -14.37
CA GLY A 129 -15.73 -11.32 -14.68
C GLY A 129 -15.71 -12.45 -13.63
N ILE A 130 -15.72 -12.09 -12.34
CA ILE A 130 -15.77 -13.07 -11.24
C ILE A 130 -17.07 -13.88 -11.28
N ALA A 131 -18.22 -13.24 -11.51
CA ALA A 131 -19.49 -13.93 -11.57
C ALA A 131 -19.53 -15.00 -12.68
N ILE A 132 -19.05 -14.66 -13.89
CA ILE A 132 -18.94 -15.62 -15.00
C ILE A 132 -17.95 -16.73 -14.68
N GLY A 133 -16.79 -16.37 -14.10
CA GLY A 133 -15.76 -17.34 -13.74
C GLY A 133 -16.27 -18.37 -12.73
N LEU A 134 -16.99 -17.93 -11.71
CA LEU A 134 -17.57 -18.82 -10.69
C LEU A 134 -18.62 -19.77 -11.26
N GLU A 135 -19.42 -19.32 -12.23
CA GLU A 135 -20.38 -20.20 -12.91
C GLU A 135 -19.72 -21.36 -13.70
N GLN A 136 -18.49 -21.12 -14.19
CA GLN A 136 -17.73 -22.10 -14.96
C GLN A 136 -16.85 -23.00 -14.09
N MET A 137 -16.64 -22.64 -12.83
CA MET A 137 -15.83 -23.39 -11.88
C MET A 137 -16.67 -24.47 -11.20
N ALA A 138 -16.18 -25.70 -11.22
CA ALA A 138 -16.70 -26.80 -10.41
C ALA A 138 -15.80 -26.99 -9.20
N GLY A 139 -16.38 -27.24 -8.05
CA GLY A 139 -15.63 -27.64 -6.85
C GLY A 139 -14.90 -28.98 -7.06
N PRO A 140 -13.94 -29.33 -6.18
CA PRO A 140 -13.16 -30.57 -6.27
C PRO A 140 -14.02 -31.85 -6.31
N THR A 141 -15.24 -31.77 -5.80
CA THR A 141 -16.24 -32.88 -5.81
C THR A 141 -17.15 -32.89 -7.02
N GLY A 142 -16.90 -32.02 -8.03
CA GLY A 142 -17.78 -31.88 -9.21
C GLY A 142 -19.08 -31.10 -8.92
N VAL A 143 -19.28 -30.63 -7.69
CA VAL A 143 -20.44 -29.80 -7.33
C VAL A 143 -20.21 -28.36 -7.82
N SER A 144 -21.24 -27.77 -8.44
CA SER A 144 -21.19 -26.37 -8.85
C SER A 144 -21.06 -25.47 -7.64
N ILE A 145 -20.15 -24.49 -7.71
CA ILE A 145 -19.93 -23.48 -6.65
C ILE A 145 -21.15 -22.55 -6.56
N VAL A 146 -21.83 -22.33 -7.69
CA VAL A 146 -23.01 -21.46 -7.79
C VAL A 146 -24.27 -22.30 -7.69
N ILE A 147 -25.16 -21.98 -6.75
CA ILE A 147 -26.41 -22.72 -6.49
C ILE A 147 -27.37 -22.57 -7.66
N THR A 148 -27.55 -21.36 -8.15
CA THR A 148 -28.44 -21.02 -9.28
C THR A 148 -27.70 -20.15 -10.28
N ALA A 149 -27.15 -20.78 -11.34
CA ALA A 149 -26.49 -20.06 -12.42
C ALA A 149 -27.50 -19.24 -13.25
N GLY A 150 -27.09 -18.09 -13.76
CA GLY A 150 -27.89 -17.27 -14.65
C GLY A 150 -27.75 -15.76 -14.41
N TRP A 151 -28.50 -14.99 -15.21
CA TRP A 151 -28.43 -13.53 -15.14
C TRP A 151 -28.78 -12.94 -13.77
N GLY A 152 -29.67 -13.60 -13.00
CA GLY A 152 -30.03 -13.19 -11.65
C GLY A 152 -28.84 -13.23 -10.71
N PHE A 153 -28.05 -14.31 -10.73
CA PHE A 153 -26.82 -14.46 -9.95
C PHE A 153 -25.76 -13.43 -10.36
N ARG A 154 -25.53 -13.27 -11.68
CA ARG A 154 -24.52 -12.31 -12.20
C ARG A 154 -24.84 -10.89 -11.76
N LEU A 155 -26.07 -10.42 -11.95
CA LEU A 155 -26.47 -9.07 -11.54
C LEU A 155 -26.38 -8.88 -10.03
N MET A 156 -26.85 -9.85 -9.23
CA MET A 156 -26.78 -9.79 -7.78
C MET A 156 -25.32 -9.70 -7.30
N THR A 157 -24.45 -10.55 -7.83
CA THR A 157 -23.01 -10.57 -7.50
C THR A 157 -22.34 -9.25 -7.87
N VAL A 158 -22.57 -8.72 -9.07
CA VAL A 158 -22.00 -7.44 -9.52
C VAL A 158 -22.44 -6.30 -8.61
N ILE A 159 -23.74 -6.20 -8.30
CA ILE A 159 -24.27 -5.14 -7.42
C ILE A 159 -23.67 -5.26 -6.03
N THR A 160 -23.64 -6.47 -5.46
CA THR A 160 -23.12 -6.72 -4.10
C THR A 160 -21.62 -6.37 -4.00
N LEU A 161 -20.80 -6.84 -4.94
CA LEU A 161 -19.37 -6.58 -4.96
C LEU A 161 -19.05 -5.11 -5.22
N THR A 162 -19.80 -4.45 -6.11
CA THR A 162 -19.61 -3.02 -6.38
C THR A 162 -20.01 -2.17 -5.19
N ALA A 163 -21.13 -2.48 -4.54
CA ALA A 163 -21.55 -1.80 -3.31
C ALA A 163 -20.52 -2.01 -2.19
N GLY A 164 -19.99 -3.23 -2.03
CA GLY A 164 -18.94 -3.54 -1.07
C GLY A 164 -17.66 -2.75 -1.32
N THR A 165 -17.19 -2.68 -2.56
CA THR A 165 -16.00 -1.89 -2.94
C THR A 165 -16.21 -0.40 -2.68
N ALA A 166 -17.37 0.15 -3.04
CA ALA A 166 -17.72 1.55 -2.75
C ALA A 166 -17.73 1.84 -1.25
N PHE A 167 -18.22 0.90 -0.44
CA PHE A 167 -18.23 1.02 1.00
C PHE A 167 -16.82 0.96 1.61
N ILE A 168 -15.95 0.03 1.13
CA ILE A 168 -14.53 -0.03 1.57
C ILE A 168 -13.79 1.27 1.21
N MET A 169 -14.01 1.79 0.01
CA MET A 169 -13.45 3.07 -0.41
C MET A 169 -13.86 4.19 0.55
N TRP A 170 -15.15 4.28 0.89
CA TRP A 170 -15.66 5.25 1.85
C TRP A 170 -15.05 5.04 3.25
N LEU A 171 -14.91 3.79 3.73
CA LEU A 171 -14.22 3.49 4.99
C LEU A 171 -12.77 3.99 4.97
N GLY A 172 -12.03 3.76 3.90
CA GLY A 172 -10.65 4.23 3.73
C GLY A 172 -10.55 5.76 3.79
N GLU A 173 -11.48 6.46 3.15
CA GLU A 173 -11.56 7.92 3.21
C GLU A 173 -11.89 8.42 4.63
N GLN A 174 -12.84 7.78 5.33
CA GLN A 174 -13.18 8.13 6.72
C GLN A 174 -12.00 7.91 7.68
N ILE A 175 -11.23 6.83 7.51
CA ILE A 175 -10.01 6.59 8.30
C ILE A 175 -8.99 7.70 8.04
N THR A 176 -8.78 8.07 6.77
CA THR A 176 -7.82 9.12 6.41
C THR A 176 -8.22 10.50 6.95
N GLU A 177 -9.52 10.82 6.94
CA GLU A 177 -10.04 12.12 7.36
C GLU A 177 -10.14 12.25 8.89
N LYS A 178 -10.71 11.24 9.55
CA LYS A 178 -11.05 11.27 10.99
C LYS A 178 -10.14 10.44 11.88
N GLY A 179 -9.38 9.51 11.28
CA GLY A 179 -8.48 8.60 11.98
C GLY A 179 -7.03 9.06 11.98
N ILE A 180 -6.12 8.09 11.98
CA ILE A 180 -4.67 8.24 11.87
C ILE A 180 -4.17 7.33 10.77
N GLY A 181 -3.23 7.82 9.98
CA GLY A 181 -2.64 7.08 8.88
C GLY A 181 -3.39 7.24 7.56
N ASN A 182 -2.87 6.61 6.52
CA ASN A 182 -3.57 6.48 5.24
C ASN A 182 -4.57 5.33 5.34
N GLY A 183 -5.87 5.63 5.29
CA GLY A 183 -6.93 4.64 5.50
C GLY A 183 -6.89 3.49 4.51
N ILE A 184 -6.55 3.74 3.24
CA ILE A 184 -6.43 2.71 2.20
C ILE A 184 -5.30 1.75 2.54
N SER A 185 -4.13 2.29 2.89
CA SER A 185 -2.96 1.49 3.28
C SER A 185 -3.24 0.69 4.56
N LEU A 186 -3.97 1.26 5.51
CA LEU A 186 -4.37 0.57 6.75
C LEU A 186 -5.38 -0.55 6.52
N ILE A 187 -6.29 -0.43 5.55
CA ILE A 187 -7.20 -1.51 5.17
C ILE A 187 -6.42 -2.68 4.58
N ILE A 188 -5.45 -2.43 3.68
CA ILE A 188 -4.57 -3.46 3.13
C ILE A 188 -3.74 -4.11 4.25
N PHE A 189 -3.15 -3.29 5.11
CA PHE A 189 -2.40 -3.75 6.29
C PHE A 189 -3.25 -4.68 7.16
N ALA A 190 -4.48 -4.28 7.50
CA ALA A 190 -5.39 -5.08 8.31
C ALA A 190 -5.73 -6.41 7.63
N GLY A 191 -5.96 -6.41 6.31
CA GLY A 191 -6.19 -7.62 5.52
C GLY A 191 -5.04 -8.61 5.61
N ILE A 192 -3.80 -8.13 5.50
CA ILE A 192 -2.60 -8.95 5.57
C ILE A 192 -2.35 -9.47 7.00
N VAL A 193 -2.38 -8.58 7.99
CA VAL A 193 -2.06 -8.92 9.39
C VAL A 193 -3.06 -9.89 9.99
N CYS A 194 -4.34 -9.82 9.61
CA CYS A 194 -5.37 -10.74 10.11
C CYS A 194 -5.10 -12.21 9.75
N ARG A 195 -4.29 -12.49 8.73
CA ARG A 195 -3.86 -13.87 8.38
C ARG A 195 -2.61 -14.34 9.14
N GLY A 196 -1.95 -13.43 9.86
CA GLY A 196 -0.77 -13.75 10.65
C GLY A 196 -0.97 -14.89 11.66
N PRO A 197 -2.01 -14.85 12.50
CA PRO A 197 -2.30 -15.90 13.46
C PRO A 197 -2.50 -17.27 12.81
N GLU A 198 -3.21 -17.36 11.68
CA GLU A 198 -3.43 -18.60 10.92
C GLU A 198 -2.11 -19.14 10.36
N ALA A 199 -1.25 -18.28 9.83
CA ALA A 199 0.07 -18.68 9.33
C ALA A 199 0.96 -19.24 10.45
N ILE A 200 0.95 -18.61 11.63
CA ILE A 200 1.67 -19.09 12.80
C ILE A 200 1.14 -20.45 13.23
N PHE A 201 -0.17 -20.62 13.33
CA PHE A 201 -0.81 -21.88 13.72
C PHE A 201 -0.50 -23.02 12.74
N ASN A 202 -0.55 -22.76 11.44
CA ASN A 202 -0.20 -23.72 10.40
C ASN A 202 1.28 -24.13 10.48
N THR A 203 2.19 -23.21 10.79
CA THR A 203 3.61 -23.50 10.98
C THR A 203 3.82 -24.45 12.18
N PHE A 204 3.13 -24.20 13.31
CA PHE A 204 3.17 -25.10 14.46
C PHE A 204 2.58 -26.49 14.15
N ARG A 205 1.52 -26.56 13.35
CA ARG A 205 0.92 -27.80 12.90
C ARG A 205 1.88 -28.64 12.06
N LEU A 206 2.61 -28.00 11.12
CA LEU A 206 3.63 -28.65 10.30
C LEU A 206 4.82 -29.16 11.13
N LEU A 207 5.20 -28.39 12.16
CA LEU A 207 6.21 -28.85 13.13
C LEU A 207 5.75 -30.08 13.90
N SER A 208 4.50 -30.07 14.40
CA SER A 208 3.95 -31.21 15.15
C SER A 208 3.72 -32.46 14.28
N ALA A 209 3.47 -32.27 12.98
CA ALA A 209 3.36 -33.33 12.00
C ALA A 209 4.74 -33.95 11.60
N GLY A 210 5.86 -33.33 12.01
CA GLY A 210 7.21 -33.79 11.65
C GLY A 210 7.62 -33.44 10.22
N GLU A 211 6.83 -32.68 9.47
CA GLU A 211 7.13 -32.28 8.10
C GLU A 211 8.23 -31.23 8.04
N MET A 212 8.46 -30.49 9.14
CA MET A 212 9.49 -29.48 9.26
C MET A 212 10.36 -29.67 10.50
N GLY A 213 11.67 -29.57 10.31
CA GLY A 213 12.62 -29.62 11.43
C GLY A 213 12.63 -28.30 12.23
N ILE A 214 12.84 -28.41 13.55
CA ILE A 214 12.89 -27.26 14.45
C ILE A 214 13.99 -26.25 14.05
N PHE A 215 15.13 -26.73 13.54
CA PHE A 215 16.22 -25.87 13.04
C PHE A 215 15.82 -25.06 11.82
N PHE A 216 14.97 -25.63 10.95
CA PHE A 216 14.45 -24.93 9.79
C PHE A 216 13.54 -23.77 10.21
N ILE A 217 12.64 -24.01 11.17
CA ILE A 217 11.75 -22.96 11.71
C ILE A 217 12.56 -21.85 12.38
N LEU A 218 13.59 -22.21 13.16
CA LEU A 218 14.46 -21.24 13.79
C LEU A 218 15.20 -20.36 12.75
N ALA A 219 15.74 -20.98 11.71
CA ALA A 219 16.40 -20.27 10.61
C ALA A 219 15.42 -19.33 9.90
N LEU A 220 14.17 -19.76 9.72
CA LEU A 220 13.11 -18.99 9.10
C LEU A 220 12.70 -17.76 9.93
N ILE A 221 12.58 -17.91 11.26
CA ILE A 221 12.32 -16.79 12.18
C ILE A 221 13.48 -15.77 12.15
N ILE A 222 14.73 -16.24 12.22
CA ILE A 222 15.91 -15.39 12.15
C ILE A 222 15.93 -14.61 10.83
N MET A 223 15.67 -15.28 9.72
CA MET A 223 15.60 -14.64 8.40
C MET A 223 14.49 -13.60 8.34
N MET A 224 13.30 -13.88 8.87
CA MET A 224 12.17 -12.94 8.90
C MET A 224 12.52 -11.68 9.72
N VAL A 225 13.12 -11.85 10.89
CA VAL A 225 13.58 -10.73 11.72
C VAL A 225 14.65 -9.92 10.97
N ALA A 226 15.58 -10.58 10.27
CA ALA A 226 16.61 -9.91 9.49
C ALA A 226 16.00 -9.10 8.33
N VAL A 227 15.04 -9.67 7.58
CA VAL A 227 14.35 -8.97 6.49
C VAL A 227 13.58 -7.75 7.02
N VAL A 228 12.81 -7.91 8.10
CA VAL A 228 12.11 -6.79 8.74
C VAL A 228 13.10 -5.72 9.20
N GLY A 229 14.23 -6.12 9.80
CA GLY A 229 15.29 -5.20 10.22
C GLY A 229 15.89 -4.41 9.05
N ILE A 230 16.15 -5.07 7.92
CA ILE A 230 16.64 -4.42 6.69
C ILE A 230 15.59 -3.43 6.16
N ILE A 231 14.31 -3.82 6.12
CA ILE A 231 13.23 -2.94 5.68
C ILE A 231 13.17 -1.68 6.56
N VAL A 232 13.14 -1.84 7.88
CA VAL A 232 13.10 -0.71 8.83
C VAL A 232 14.32 0.19 8.65
N PHE A 233 15.51 -0.39 8.49
CA PHE A 233 16.76 0.37 8.31
C PHE A 233 16.73 1.22 7.04
N VAL A 234 16.32 0.65 5.91
CA VAL A 234 16.31 1.35 4.62
C VAL A 234 15.17 2.37 4.56
N GLU A 235 13.95 2.02 5.03
CA GLU A 235 12.80 2.94 5.05
C GLU A 235 13.01 4.15 5.98
N SER A 236 13.77 3.98 7.06
CA SER A 236 14.16 5.07 7.96
C SER A 236 15.34 5.88 7.43
N GLY A 237 16.03 5.38 6.41
CA GLY A 237 17.22 6.00 5.83
C GLY A 237 16.90 7.31 5.10
N GLN A 238 17.70 8.35 5.36
CA GLN A 238 17.55 9.66 4.75
C GLN A 238 18.88 10.22 4.25
N ARG A 239 18.91 10.72 3.03
CA ARG A 239 20.00 11.57 2.53
C ARG A 239 19.71 13.00 2.92
N ARG A 240 20.56 13.61 3.75
CA ARG A 240 20.42 14.99 4.21
C ARG A 240 21.29 15.90 3.36
N ILE A 241 20.66 16.77 2.54
CA ILE A 241 21.36 17.80 1.76
C ILE A 241 21.48 19.04 2.63
N PRO A 242 22.70 19.56 2.88
CA PRO A 242 22.86 20.77 3.69
C PRO A 242 22.33 21.99 2.95
N VAL A 243 21.50 22.78 3.64
CA VAL A 243 20.93 24.04 3.14
C VAL A 243 21.34 25.15 4.09
N GLN A 244 21.92 26.22 3.55
CA GLN A 244 22.27 27.42 4.32
C GLN A 244 21.33 28.56 3.97
N TYR A 245 20.90 29.29 4.99
CA TYR A 245 20.12 30.50 4.82
C TYR A 245 20.98 31.73 5.06
N ALA A 246 20.85 32.74 4.21
CA ALA A 246 21.59 33.98 4.35
C ALA A 246 21.28 34.67 5.69
N LYS A 247 22.32 35.17 6.35
CA LYS A 247 22.16 35.97 7.58
C LYS A 247 21.49 37.29 7.23
N ARG A 248 20.38 37.62 7.86
CA ARG A 248 19.73 38.91 7.77
C ARG A 248 19.99 39.70 9.06
N ILE A 249 20.54 40.90 8.92
CA ILE A 249 20.72 41.82 10.03
C ILE A 249 19.55 42.80 10.00
N VAL A 250 18.72 42.79 11.05
CA VAL A 250 17.62 43.75 11.23
C VAL A 250 17.91 44.51 12.51
N GLY A 251 18.43 45.73 12.36
CA GLY A 251 18.91 46.55 13.46
C GLY A 251 20.13 45.94 14.14
N ARG A 252 20.08 45.74 15.47
CA ARG A 252 21.14 45.11 16.27
C ARG A 252 21.04 43.56 16.38
N LYS A 253 19.99 42.97 15.81
CA LYS A 253 19.76 41.50 15.88
C LYS A 253 20.10 40.84 14.57
N VAL A 254 20.88 39.74 14.64
CA VAL A 254 21.21 38.88 13.51
C VAL A 254 20.18 37.78 13.45
N TYR A 255 19.38 37.74 12.40
CA TYR A 255 18.42 36.65 12.11
C TYR A 255 18.98 35.78 10.98
N GLY A 256 18.88 34.47 11.11
CA GLY A 256 19.33 33.51 10.11
C GLY A 256 20.74 32.97 10.38
N GLY A 257 21.32 32.28 9.42
CA GLY A 257 22.60 31.59 9.55
C GLY A 257 22.49 30.19 10.17
N GLN A 258 21.28 29.69 10.42
CA GLN A 258 21.08 28.29 10.80
C GLN A 258 21.31 27.39 9.59
N GLN A 259 22.14 26.37 9.76
CA GLN A 259 22.25 25.28 8.81
C GLN A 259 21.07 24.35 9.03
N THR A 260 20.26 24.22 8.00
CA THR A 260 19.18 23.24 7.93
C THR A 260 19.55 22.17 6.91
N HIS A 261 18.82 21.07 6.91
CA HIS A 261 19.04 19.99 5.97
C HIS A 261 17.73 19.68 5.24
N LEU A 262 17.80 19.47 3.93
CA LEU A 262 16.70 18.91 3.15
C LEU A 262 16.78 17.38 3.27
N PRO A 263 15.86 16.72 3.99
CA PRO A 263 15.86 15.27 4.11
C PRO A 263 15.21 14.65 2.86
N LEU A 264 15.94 13.80 2.15
CA LEU A 264 15.42 12.97 1.07
C LEU A 264 15.43 11.52 1.55
N LYS A 265 14.28 10.86 1.58
CA LYS A 265 14.18 9.43 1.92
C LYS A 265 14.95 8.60 0.89
N VAL A 266 15.61 7.52 1.30
CA VAL A 266 16.29 6.58 0.38
C VAL A 266 15.25 5.90 -0.51
N ASN A 267 14.12 5.49 0.05
CA ASN A 267 12.96 5.05 -0.71
C ASN A 267 11.92 6.18 -0.74
N THR A 268 12.05 7.09 -1.71
CA THR A 268 11.13 8.23 -1.88
C THR A 268 9.74 7.77 -2.34
N ALA A 269 9.67 6.68 -3.10
CA ALA A 269 8.43 6.11 -3.62
C ALA A 269 7.65 5.29 -2.57
N GLY A 270 8.28 4.88 -1.47
CA GLY A 270 7.66 4.11 -0.40
C GLY A 270 7.20 2.72 -0.84
N VAL A 271 6.06 2.29 -0.30
CA VAL A 271 5.45 0.97 -0.57
C VAL A 271 4.49 0.96 -1.76
N ILE A 272 4.28 2.10 -2.41
CA ILE A 272 3.29 2.27 -3.49
C ILE A 272 3.69 1.52 -4.79
N PRO A 273 4.95 1.57 -5.28
CA PRO A 273 5.34 0.91 -6.52
C PRO A 273 5.08 -0.60 -6.55
N PRO A 274 5.40 -1.39 -5.52
CA PRO A 274 5.07 -2.82 -5.50
C PRO A 274 3.56 -3.10 -5.54
N ILE A 275 2.75 -2.25 -4.88
CA ILE A 275 1.30 -2.36 -4.90
C ILE A 275 0.78 -2.11 -6.33
N PHE A 276 1.32 -1.11 -7.02
CA PHE A 276 0.96 -0.80 -8.39
C PHE A 276 1.38 -1.91 -9.36
N ALA A 277 2.62 -2.39 -9.24
CA ALA A 277 3.14 -3.48 -10.05
C ALA A 277 2.28 -4.75 -9.91
N SER A 278 1.97 -5.15 -8.67
CA SER A 278 1.11 -6.32 -8.42
C SER A 278 -0.31 -6.13 -8.96
N SER A 279 -0.91 -4.95 -8.76
CA SER A 279 -2.26 -4.66 -9.23
C SER A 279 -2.38 -4.72 -10.75
N ILE A 280 -1.39 -4.18 -11.48
CA ILE A 280 -1.37 -4.20 -12.95
C ILE A 280 -1.18 -5.62 -13.48
N ILE A 281 -0.33 -6.44 -12.84
CA ILE A 281 -0.15 -7.84 -13.26
C ILE A 281 -1.38 -8.67 -12.93
N MET A 282 -1.99 -8.45 -11.77
CA MET A 282 -3.18 -9.20 -11.35
C MET A 282 -4.40 -8.94 -12.23
N PHE A 283 -4.57 -7.74 -12.76
CA PHE A 283 -5.75 -7.40 -13.55
C PHE A 283 -5.89 -8.27 -14.83
N PRO A 284 -4.90 -8.35 -15.74
CA PRO A 284 -4.96 -9.24 -16.89
C PRO A 284 -5.00 -10.73 -16.51
N ALA A 285 -4.24 -11.10 -15.46
CA ALA A 285 -4.19 -12.47 -15.01
C ALA A 285 -5.54 -12.95 -14.45
N THR A 286 -6.27 -12.09 -13.75
CA THR A 286 -7.63 -12.41 -13.29
C THR A 286 -8.58 -12.62 -14.47
N ILE A 287 -8.55 -11.74 -15.46
CA ILE A 287 -9.38 -11.87 -16.67
C ILE A 287 -9.01 -13.14 -17.44
N ALA A 288 -7.71 -13.44 -17.56
CA ALA A 288 -7.23 -14.62 -18.27
C ALA A 288 -7.72 -15.94 -17.65
N ASN A 289 -7.85 -16.00 -16.33
CA ASN A 289 -8.38 -17.17 -15.63
C ASN A 289 -9.88 -17.43 -15.91
N PHE A 290 -10.62 -16.39 -16.27
CA PHE A 290 -12.06 -16.50 -16.51
C PHE A 290 -12.44 -16.73 -17.99
N ILE A 291 -11.49 -16.57 -18.93
CA ILE A 291 -11.74 -16.82 -20.34
C ILE A 291 -11.20 -18.20 -20.72
N PRO A 292 -12.04 -19.18 -21.09
CA PRO A 292 -11.63 -20.54 -21.43
C PRO A 292 -11.03 -20.60 -22.84
N HIS A 293 -9.96 -19.83 -23.10
CA HIS A 293 -9.24 -19.84 -24.36
C HIS A 293 -7.79 -20.30 -24.16
N PRO A 294 -7.23 -21.16 -25.03
CA PRO A 294 -5.87 -21.69 -24.88
C PRO A 294 -4.79 -20.62 -24.69
N TRP A 295 -4.89 -19.53 -25.42
CA TRP A 295 -3.97 -18.39 -25.30
C TRP A 295 -4.03 -17.71 -23.93
N MET A 296 -5.22 -17.57 -23.36
CA MET A 296 -5.41 -16.98 -22.05
C MET A 296 -4.83 -17.86 -20.94
N LYS A 297 -4.96 -19.18 -21.07
CA LYS A 297 -4.31 -20.11 -20.15
C LYS A 297 -2.79 -19.99 -20.20
N MET A 298 -2.18 -19.87 -21.39
CA MET A 298 -0.75 -19.66 -21.53
C MET A 298 -0.29 -18.35 -20.85
N VAL A 299 -1.05 -17.27 -20.97
CA VAL A 299 -0.78 -15.99 -20.29
C VAL A 299 -0.95 -16.13 -18.77
N ALA A 300 -2.03 -16.75 -18.31
CA ALA A 300 -2.27 -16.99 -16.90
C ALA A 300 -1.15 -17.84 -16.28
N ASP A 301 -0.75 -18.90 -16.97
CA ASP A 301 0.35 -19.78 -16.53
C ASP A 301 1.72 -19.09 -16.50
N ALA A 302 1.98 -18.17 -17.44
CA ALA A 302 3.21 -17.38 -17.45
C ALA A 302 3.27 -16.35 -16.30
N LEU A 303 2.11 -15.86 -15.86
CA LEU A 303 1.96 -14.88 -14.79
C LEU A 303 1.78 -15.51 -13.39
N ILE A 304 2.04 -16.82 -13.23
CA ILE A 304 2.04 -17.47 -11.91
C ILE A 304 3.26 -16.98 -11.12
N PRO A 305 3.08 -16.52 -9.86
CA PRO A 305 4.19 -16.15 -8.99
C PRO A 305 5.18 -17.29 -8.79
N GLY A 306 6.47 -16.96 -8.73
CA GLY A 306 7.55 -17.94 -8.67
C GLY A 306 8.07 -18.42 -10.03
N ARG A 307 7.41 -18.06 -11.14
CA ARG A 307 7.97 -18.25 -12.48
C ARG A 307 8.87 -17.07 -12.86
N TRP A 308 9.98 -17.35 -13.53
CA TRP A 308 10.95 -16.32 -13.94
C TRP A 308 10.33 -15.17 -14.77
N ALA A 309 9.34 -15.48 -15.61
CA ALA A 309 8.64 -14.48 -16.44
C ALA A 309 7.83 -13.50 -15.60
N TYR A 310 7.12 -14.01 -14.57
CA TYR A 310 6.42 -13.18 -13.60
C TYR A 310 7.39 -12.28 -12.83
N GLU A 311 8.46 -12.88 -12.27
CA GLU A 311 9.42 -12.14 -11.44
C GLU A 311 10.13 -11.03 -12.25
N LEU A 312 10.51 -11.31 -13.49
CA LEU A 312 11.15 -10.33 -14.36
C LEU A 312 10.19 -9.17 -14.69
N LEU A 313 8.96 -9.48 -15.05
CA LEU A 313 7.92 -8.48 -15.33
C LEU A 313 7.60 -7.65 -14.09
N TYR A 314 7.53 -8.30 -12.93
CA TYR A 314 7.25 -7.67 -11.65
C TYR A 314 8.37 -6.70 -11.26
N VAL A 315 9.64 -7.10 -11.36
CA VAL A 315 10.79 -6.23 -11.14
C VAL A 315 10.79 -5.05 -12.11
N ALA A 316 10.53 -5.29 -13.40
CA ALA A 316 10.46 -4.22 -14.40
C ALA A 316 9.39 -3.19 -14.06
N PHE A 317 8.20 -3.62 -13.64
CA PHE A 317 7.15 -2.70 -13.20
C PHE A 317 7.48 -1.99 -11.89
N ILE A 318 8.10 -2.66 -10.91
CA ILE A 318 8.54 -2.00 -9.68
C ILE A 318 9.51 -0.86 -10.02
N VAL A 319 10.53 -1.13 -10.85
CA VAL A 319 11.51 -0.11 -11.26
C VAL A 319 10.81 1.04 -11.99
N PHE A 320 9.95 0.73 -12.96
CA PHE A 320 9.19 1.74 -13.68
C PHE A 320 8.35 2.61 -12.73
N PHE A 321 7.59 2.01 -11.82
CA PHE A 321 6.75 2.77 -10.89
C PHE A 321 7.55 3.51 -9.83
N CYS A 322 8.73 3.04 -9.42
CA CYS A 322 9.60 3.80 -8.54
C CYS A 322 10.01 5.13 -9.18
N TYR A 323 10.45 5.11 -10.42
CA TYR A 323 10.82 6.33 -11.16
C TYR A 323 9.61 7.21 -11.45
N PHE A 324 8.54 6.61 -11.93
CA PHE A 324 7.30 7.33 -12.24
C PHE A 324 6.73 8.04 -11.01
N TYR A 325 6.59 7.33 -9.90
CA TYR A 325 6.01 7.88 -8.68
C TYR A 325 6.90 8.97 -8.07
N THR A 326 8.21 8.78 -8.08
CA THR A 326 9.16 9.80 -7.62
C THR A 326 9.05 11.07 -8.46
N ALA A 327 8.97 10.95 -9.79
CA ALA A 327 8.84 12.09 -10.69
C ALA A 327 7.51 12.85 -10.51
N VAL A 328 6.41 12.14 -10.23
CA VAL A 328 5.09 12.76 -9.99
C VAL A 328 5.00 13.42 -8.62
N THR A 329 5.58 12.79 -7.59
CA THR A 329 5.43 13.24 -6.20
C THR A 329 6.39 14.36 -5.84
N PHE A 330 7.57 14.35 -6.42
CA PHE A 330 8.63 15.30 -6.09
C PHE A 330 9.08 16.07 -7.32
N ASN A 331 8.79 17.39 -7.33
CA ASN A 331 9.25 18.29 -8.39
C ASN A 331 10.52 19.03 -7.92
N PRO A 332 11.71 18.71 -8.44
CA PRO A 332 12.97 19.36 -8.05
C PRO A 332 13.00 20.85 -8.34
N VAL A 333 12.30 21.29 -9.40
CA VAL A 333 12.25 22.70 -9.82
C VAL A 333 11.49 23.52 -8.78
N ASP A 334 10.30 23.07 -8.37
CA ASP A 334 9.48 23.78 -7.38
C ASP A 334 10.18 23.87 -6.02
N VAL A 335 10.88 22.79 -5.62
CA VAL A 335 11.66 22.78 -4.37
C VAL A 335 12.83 23.76 -4.44
N ALA A 336 13.58 23.79 -5.54
CA ALA A 336 14.69 24.72 -5.74
C ALA A 336 14.23 26.20 -5.79
N GLU A 337 13.07 26.46 -6.42
CA GLU A 337 12.48 27.79 -6.43
C GLU A 337 12.01 28.25 -5.05
N ASN A 338 11.35 27.37 -4.31
CA ASN A 338 10.89 27.66 -2.93
C ASN A 338 12.07 27.93 -2.01
N MET A 339 13.16 27.13 -2.13
CA MET A 339 14.41 27.38 -1.43
C MET A 339 14.99 28.75 -1.79
N LYS A 340 15.05 29.11 -3.07
CA LYS A 340 15.55 30.41 -3.54
C LYS A 340 14.70 31.56 -3.00
N LYS A 341 13.36 31.43 -3.04
CA LYS A 341 12.42 32.44 -2.48
C LYS A 341 12.62 32.62 -0.97
N GLY A 342 12.94 31.55 -0.25
CA GLY A 342 13.25 31.55 1.18
C GLY A 342 14.66 32.06 1.52
N GLY A 343 15.50 32.38 0.53
CA GLY A 343 16.89 32.78 0.74
C GLY A 343 17.83 31.63 1.12
N GLY A 344 17.39 30.38 0.91
CA GLY A 344 18.18 29.17 1.12
C GLY A 344 19.01 28.80 -0.12
N TYR A 345 20.19 28.27 0.11
CA TYR A 345 21.05 27.76 -0.96
C TYR A 345 21.83 26.53 -0.50
N VAL A 346 22.21 25.68 -1.44
CA VAL A 346 23.10 24.56 -1.20
C VAL A 346 24.54 25.05 -1.32
N PRO A 347 25.43 24.81 -0.32
CA PRO A 347 26.81 25.26 -0.40
C PRO A 347 27.53 24.74 -1.65
N GLY A 348 28.18 25.63 -2.37
CA GLY A 348 28.88 25.31 -3.62
C GLY A 348 28.03 25.21 -4.88
N ILE A 349 26.70 25.36 -4.79
CA ILE A 349 25.78 25.27 -5.93
C ILE A 349 25.00 26.57 -6.10
N ARG A 350 24.93 27.08 -7.34
CA ARG A 350 24.20 28.33 -7.66
C ARG A 350 22.69 28.13 -7.44
N PRO A 351 22.03 29.03 -6.67
CA PRO A 351 20.59 28.95 -6.43
C PRO A 351 19.76 28.99 -7.70
N GLY A 352 18.68 28.20 -7.76
CA GLY A 352 17.77 28.10 -8.89
C GLY A 352 18.00 26.87 -9.74
N LYS A 353 18.12 27.00 -11.07
CA LYS A 353 18.18 25.88 -12.02
C LYS A 353 19.26 24.85 -11.69
N LYS A 354 20.47 25.30 -11.32
CA LYS A 354 21.57 24.40 -10.94
C LYS A 354 21.29 23.60 -9.66
N THR A 355 20.57 24.20 -8.71
CA THR A 355 20.12 23.49 -7.50
C THR A 355 19.06 22.45 -7.86
N ALA A 356 18.14 22.76 -8.80
CA ALA A 356 17.16 21.78 -9.28
C ALA A 356 17.83 20.59 -9.97
N GLU A 357 18.79 20.83 -10.87
CA GLU A 357 19.59 19.78 -11.55
C GLU A 357 20.33 18.88 -10.54
N TYR A 358 20.91 19.47 -9.51
CA TYR A 358 21.60 18.71 -8.46
C TYR A 358 20.65 17.85 -7.64
N ILE A 359 19.49 18.39 -7.23
CA ILE A 359 18.47 17.63 -6.49
C ILE A 359 17.93 16.49 -7.35
N ASP A 360 17.71 16.72 -8.64
CA ASP A 360 17.24 15.72 -9.59
C ASP A 360 18.24 14.57 -9.76
N ASP A 361 19.54 14.87 -9.90
CA ASP A 361 20.61 13.87 -9.97
C ASP A 361 20.70 13.02 -8.70
N VAL A 362 20.58 13.64 -7.52
CA VAL A 362 20.55 12.93 -6.24
C VAL A 362 19.32 12.04 -6.13
N LEU A 363 18.13 12.56 -6.51
CA LEU A 363 16.88 11.79 -6.50
C LEU A 363 16.92 10.58 -7.43
N THR A 364 17.44 10.76 -8.64
CA THR A 364 17.57 9.67 -9.62
C THR A 364 18.43 8.54 -9.07
N LYS A 365 19.56 8.86 -8.43
CA LYS A 365 20.45 7.87 -7.80
C LYS A 365 19.80 7.19 -6.58
N LEU A 366 19.08 7.94 -5.76
CA LEU A 366 18.33 7.39 -4.63
C LEU A 366 17.20 6.47 -5.11
N THR A 367 16.45 6.90 -6.14
CA THR A 367 15.37 6.09 -6.72
C THR A 367 15.90 4.78 -7.30
N PHE A 368 17.06 4.80 -7.96
CA PHE A 368 17.69 3.58 -8.46
C PHE A 368 18.03 2.60 -7.33
N SER A 369 18.70 3.08 -6.28
CA SER A 369 19.04 2.24 -5.13
C SER A 369 17.79 1.74 -4.40
N GLY A 370 16.78 2.60 -4.26
CA GLY A 370 15.47 2.25 -3.69
C GLY A 370 14.73 1.20 -4.51
N ALA A 371 14.73 1.31 -5.84
CA ALA A 371 14.09 0.36 -6.73
C ALA A 371 14.74 -1.04 -6.66
N ILE A 372 16.08 -1.11 -6.60
CA ILE A 372 16.80 -2.38 -6.41
C ILE A 372 16.44 -3.01 -5.06
N TYR A 373 16.47 -2.21 -4.00
CA TYR A 373 16.10 -2.67 -2.66
C TYR A 373 14.66 -3.21 -2.61
N VAL A 374 13.69 -2.44 -3.11
CA VAL A 374 12.28 -2.83 -3.13
C VAL A 374 12.08 -4.11 -3.95
N SER A 375 12.72 -4.20 -5.13
CA SER A 375 12.67 -5.40 -5.97
C SER A 375 13.24 -6.62 -5.26
N ALA A 376 14.40 -6.48 -4.61
CA ALA A 376 15.02 -7.56 -3.85
C ALA A 376 14.14 -8.06 -2.71
N VAL A 377 13.54 -7.16 -1.91
CA VAL A 377 12.63 -7.51 -0.82
C VAL A 377 11.36 -8.18 -1.33
N CYS A 378 10.83 -7.76 -2.47
CA CYS A 378 9.60 -8.32 -3.04
C CYS A 378 9.81 -9.71 -3.66
N VAL A 379 10.95 -9.94 -4.32
CA VAL A 379 11.26 -11.20 -5.02
C VAL A 379 11.79 -12.28 -4.07
N LEU A 380 12.52 -11.90 -3.01
CA LEU A 380 13.14 -12.84 -2.09
C LEU A 380 12.16 -13.89 -1.52
N PRO A 381 10.97 -13.55 -0.99
CA PRO A 381 10.03 -14.55 -0.51
C PRO A 381 9.45 -15.44 -1.61
N SER A 382 9.23 -14.94 -2.81
CA SER A 382 8.77 -15.75 -3.95
C SER A 382 9.80 -16.86 -4.27
N ILE A 383 11.08 -16.52 -4.25
CA ILE A 383 12.18 -17.49 -4.41
C ILE A 383 12.16 -18.49 -3.26
N MET A 384 12.00 -18.03 -2.01
CA MET A 384 11.96 -18.91 -0.82
C MET A 384 10.79 -19.90 -0.87
N ILE A 385 9.61 -19.46 -1.28
CA ILE A 385 8.45 -20.33 -1.44
C ILE A 385 8.72 -21.38 -2.53
N SER A 386 9.26 -20.98 -3.68
CA SER A 386 9.45 -21.84 -4.85
C SER A 386 10.55 -22.89 -4.63
N TYR A 387 11.65 -22.56 -3.93
CA TYR A 387 12.78 -23.46 -3.76
C TYR A 387 12.77 -24.23 -2.43
N PHE A 388 12.23 -23.65 -1.36
CA PHE A 388 12.27 -24.24 -0.03
C PHE A 388 10.92 -24.73 0.49
N ASN A 389 9.84 -24.65 -0.33
CA ASN A 389 8.47 -25.04 0.05
C ASN A 389 8.04 -24.47 1.42
N VAL A 390 8.48 -23.26 1.72
CA VAL A 390 8.16 -22.61 2.98
C VAL A 390 6.66 -22.29 2.99
N PRO A 391 5.91 -22.72 4.01
CA PRO A 391 4.48 -22.43 4.11
C PRO A 391 4.21 -20.94 4.47
N PHE A 392 4.97 -20.05 3.87
CA PHE A 392 4.92 -18.62 4.16
C PHE A 392 3.94 -17.94 3.22
N TYR A 393 2.80 -17.57 3.75
CA TYR A 393 1.81 -16.73 3.06
C TYR A 393 2.18 -15.25 3.01
N PHE A 394 3.27 -14.82 3.63
CA PHE A 394 3.72 -13.43 3.56
C PHE A 394 4.68 -13.25 2.37
N GLY A 395 4.14 -12.96 1.20
CA GLY A 395 4.95 -12.48 0.08
C GLY A 395 5.73 -11.21 0.44
N GLY A 396 6.84 -10.94 -0.24
CA GLY A 396 7.70 -9.79 0.04
C GLY A 396 6.97 -8.45 -0.02
N THR A 397 6.01 -8.34 -0.92
CA THR A 397 5.10 -7.19 -1.02
C THR A 397 4.31 -6.99 0.28
N ALA A 398 3.78 -8.07 0.85
CA ALA A 398 3.01 -8.02 2.08
C ALA A 398 3.86 -7.56 3.27
N LEU A 399 5.09 -8.08 3.41
CA LEU A 399 6.04 -7.66 4.45
C LEU A 399 6.39 -6.18 4.32
N LEU A 400 6.69 -5.73 3.11
CA LEU A 400 7.04 -4.35 2.83
C LEU A 400 5.87 -3.41 3.14
N ILE A 401 4.64 -3.79 2.78
CA ILE A 401 3.43 -3.03 3.09
C ILE A 401 3.20 -2.97 4.60
N VAL A 402 3.29 -4.12 5.29
CA VAL A 402 3.07 -4.18 6.74
C VAL A 402 4.06 -3.30 7.49
N VAL A 403 5.34 -3.41 7.18
CA VAL A 403 6.38 -2.60 7.85
C VAL A 403 6.29 -1.13 7.46
N GLY A 404 6.11 -0.81 6.17
CA GLY A 404 6.02 0.56 5.67
C GLY A 404 4.81 1.30 6.24
N VAL A 405 3.63 0.69 6.23
CA VAL A 405 2.40 1.29 6.79
C VAL A 405 2.52 1.46 8.30
N ALA A 406 3.13 0.50 9.00
CA ALA A 406 3.39 0.64 10.44
C ALA A 406 4.32 1.81 10.75
N LEU A 407 5.41 1.97 9.98
CA LEU A 407 6.35 3.08 10.13
C LEU A 407 5.71 4.44 9.82
N ASP A 408 4.96 4.53 8.73
CA ASP A 408 4.26 5.77 8.35
C ASP A 408 3.21 6.17 9.40
N THR A 409 2.46 5.19 9.91
CA THR A 409 1.45 5.44 10.96
C THR A 409 2.12 5.86 12.27
N ALA A 410 3.22 5.20 12.67
CA ALA A 410 4.00 5.57 13.85
C ALA A 410 4.59 6.99 13.71
N GLY A 411 5.12 7.34 12.54
CA GLY A 411 5.61 8.69 12.24
C GLY A 411 4.53 9.76 12.33
N GLN A 412 3.31 9.47 11.86
CA GLN A 412 2.18 10.40 12.01
C GLN A 412 1.78 10.58 13.46
N ILE A 413 1.73 9.51 14.25
CA ILE A 413 1.46 9.57 15.70
C ILE A 413 2.52 10.44 16.38
N GLU A 414 3.80 10.24 16.07
CA GLU A 414 4.91 11.02 16.64
C GLU A 414 4.79 12.51 16.28
N THR A 415 4.47 12.84 15.03
CA THR A 415 4.27 14.22 14.58
C THR A 415 3.11 14.90 15.33
N HIS A 416 1.99 14.20 15.52
CA HIS A 416 0.87 14.72 16.31
C HIS A 416 1.22 14.95 17.78
N LEU A 417 2.03 14.07 18.38
CA LEU A 417 2.51 14.22 19.74
C LEU A 417 3.41 15.44 19.90
N LEU A 418 4.38 15.63 18.98
CA LEU A 418 5.32 16.76 19.01
C LEU A 418 4.58 18.09 18.86
N THR A 419 3.65 18.20 17.91
CA THR A 419 2.88 19.43 17.67
C THR A 419 2.11 19.87 18.92
N ARG A 420 1.50 18.93 19.64
CA ARG A 420 0.77 19.21 20.88
C ARG A 420 1.65 19.56 22.07
N GLN A 421 2.84 18.98 22.15
CA GLN A 421 3.81 19.40 23.20
C GLN A 421 4.23 20.87 23.01
N TYR A 422 4.47 21.29 21.76
CA TYR A 422 4.82 22.69 21.46
C TYR A 422 3.66 23.65 21.79
N GLU A 423 2.40 23.31 21.47
CA GLU A 423 1.24 24.12 21.85
C GLU A 423 1.10 24.26 23.38
N GLY A 424 1.36 23.18 24.12
CA GLY A 424 1.32 23.18 25.60
C GLY A 424 2.39 24.12 26.20
N PHE A 425 3.59 24.14 25.60
CA PHE A 425 4.66 25.07 26.04
C PHE A 425 4.32 26.54 25.70
N MET A 426 3.75 26.81 24.54
CA MET A 426 3.35 28.17 24.15
C MET A 426 2.22 28.73 25.04
N LYS A 427 1.23 27.91 25.40
CA LYS A 427 0.17 28.31 26.35
C LYS A 427 0.72 28.60 27.73
N LYS A 428 1.64 27.79 28.27
CA LYS A 428 2.30 28.06 29.55
C LYS A 428 3.15 29.34 29.51
N GLY A 429 3.87 29.60 28.42
CA GLY A 429 4.67 30.79 28.23
C GLY A 429 3.84 32.08 28.14
N GLN A 430 2.64 32.04 27.56
CA GLN A 430 1.70 33.17 27.52
C GLN A 430 1.07 33.47 28.89
N ILE A 431 0.81 32.43 29.70
CA ILE A 431 0.27 32.61 31.07
C ILE A 431 1.36 33.21 31.98
N ALA A 432 2.61 32.79 31.83
CA ALA A 432 3.75 33.36 32.59
C ALA A 432 4.06 34.82 32.21
N ARG A 433 3.69 35.28 31.02
CA ARG A 433 3.90 36.65 30.54
C ARG A 433 2.76 37.59 30.93
N ARG A 434 1.64 37.07 31.42
CA ARG A 434 0.47 37.84 31.93
C ARG A 434 0.45 37.99 33.44
N ARG A 435 1.41 37.41 34.15
CA ARG A 435 1.72 37.68 35.57
C ARG A 435 3.00 38.47 35.64
#